data_8a752801a7af4822744b4b3c43812ea3
#
_entry.id   8a752801a7af4822744b4b3c43812ea3
#
_cell.length_a   1.000
_cell.length_b   1.000
_cell.length_c   1.000
_cell.angle_alpha   90.00
_cell.angle_beta   90.00
_cell.angle_gamma   90.00
#
_symmetry.space_group_name_H-M   'P 1'
#
loop_
_entity.id
_entity.type
_entity.pdbx_description
1 polymer ?
#
loop_
_entity_poly.entity_id
_entity_poly.type
_entity_poly.pdbx_seq_one_letter_code
_entity_poly.pdbx_strand_id
1 'polypeptide(L)'
;MVGSLSEDTKKDYAAKLKAAGNKAYGSKDYNRAIDLYGQALLCKADPVFYSNRAACWNAMSNWERVIADTTAAVNLDPEYVKALNRRAHAYEQTDKYSEALLDYTASCIIDAFRNTQAAEXAVERLLRKVAENKAKAIMEKKQRRLPSATFITNYLQSFRDRPLAESIAESADLAENSGKWWFRKGLLAMDKKTGEGYNEAAEAFEKAIEAGDLSDNEAFAYNMRGTFKYLRGETEAIDDLNKSIELDATLAQSYVKRASMHLEAGRRDEAAKDFEDAINQNDKDPDVYYHRAQLNFILGDFPEAAKDYQKSIDLDPDFIFSHIQLGVTQYKMGSIASSMATFRRCMKNFDKVPDVYNYYGELLLDQQKYQEAIEKFETAVQMEQKERVTGMNVLPLINKALALFQWKQDFKSAQELCEKALISKFHP
;
A
#
# COMPACT_ATOMS: atom_id res chain seq x y z
N MET A 1 60.24 -20.25 10.24
CA MET A 1 61.28 -19.28 9.83
C MET A 1 60.85 -17.81 9.98
N VAL A 2 59.63 -17.42 9.65
CA VAL A 2 59.18 -16.02 9.80
C VAL A 2 59.13 -15.56 11.28
N GLY A 3 58.82 -16.48 12.19
CA GLY A 3 58.67 -16.18 13.61
C GLY A 3 59.96 -15.69 14.31
N SER A 4 61.13 -16.00 13.74
CA SER A 4 62.42 -15.65 14.35
C SER A 4 62.99 -14.31 13.88
N LEU A 5 62.29 -13.57 12.97
CA LEU A 5 62.76 -12.31 12.44
C LEU A 5 62.35 -11.12 13.33
N SER A 6 63.15 -10.05 13.33
CA SER A 6 62.81 -8.83 14.03
C SER A 6 61.57 -8.16 13.35
N GLU A 7 60.83 -7.36 14.09
CA GLU A 7 59.63 -6.70 13.58
C GLU A 7 59.94 -5.76 12.38
N ASP A 8 61.08 -5.08 12.42
CA ASP A 8 61.52 -4.21 11.31
C ASP A 8 61.85 -5.01 10.03
N THR A 9 62.49 -6.17 10.20
CA THR A 9 62.77 -7.11 9.10
C THR A 9 61.52 -7.64 8.49
N LYS A 10 60.51 -7.99 9.33
CA LYS A 10 59.17 -8.48 8.91
C LYS A 10 58.46 -7.38 8.07
N LYS A 11 58.49 -6.12 8.53
CA LYS A 11 57.89 -5.00 7.82
C LYS A 11 58.53 -4.78 6.43
N ASP A 12 59.86 -4.74 6.35
CA ASP A 12 60.58 -4.61 5.10
C ASP A 12 60.26 -5.74 4.12
N TYR A 13 60.23 -6.95 4.62
CA TYR A 13 59.95 -8.15 3.80
C TYR A 13 58.48 -8.09 3.28
N ALA A 14 57.54 -7.75 4.15
CA ALA A 14 56.15 -7.60 3.76
C ALA A 14 55.96 -6.52 2.68
N ALA A 15 56.66 -5.40 2.80
CA ALA A 15 56.61 -4.33 1.81
C ALA A 15 57.13 -4.79 0.43
N LYS A 16 58.20 -5.56 0.40
CA LYS A 16 58.76 -6.16 -0.82
C LYS A 16 57.80 -7.14 -1.47
N LEU A 17 57.16 -7.99 -0.64
CA LEU A 17 56.17 -8.96 -1.09
C LEU A 17 54.93 -8.27 -1.64
N LYS A 18 54.49 -7.20 -1.00
CA LYS A 18 53.35 -6.38 -1.50
C LYS A 18 53.71 -5.78 -2.87
N ALA A 19 54.92 -5.23 -3.01
CA ALA A 19 55.34 -4.60 -4.30
C ALA A 19 55.41 -5.67 -5.41
N ALA A 20 55.92 -6.85 -5.11
CA ALA A 20 55.94 -7.99 -6.05
C ALA A 20 54.53 -8.46 -6.39
N GLY A 21 53.64 -8.52 -5.39
CA GLY A 21 52.25 -8.85 -5.57
C GLY A 21 51.52 -7.84 -6.47
N ASN A 22 51.76 -6.55 -6.27
CA ASN A 22 51.21 -5.48 -7.12
C ASN A 22 51.64 -5.64 -8.55
N LYS A 23 52.91 -6.00 -8.79
CA LYS A 23 53.46 -6.24 -10.14
C LYS A 23 52.78 -7.46 -10.79
N ALA A 24 52.63 -8.54 -10.05
CA ALA A 24 51.92 -9.75 -10.52
C ALA A 24 50.46 -9.44 -10.86
N TYR A 25 49.80 -8.67 -10.02
CA TYR A 25 48.40 -8.22 -10.26
C TYR A 25 48.32 -7.40 -11.56
N GLY A 26 49.25 -6.46 -11.75
CA GLY A 26 49.30 -5.62 -12.96
C GLY A 26 49.51 -6.43 -14.24
N SER A 27 50.24 -7.57 -14.17
CA SER A 27 50.40 -8.49 -15.29
C SER A 27 49.30 -9.54 -15.38
N LYS A 28 48.25 -9.41 -14.55
CA LYS A 28 47.08 -10.32 -14.47
C LYS A 28 47.43 -11.74 -14.00
N ASP A 29 48.58 -11.92 -13.38
CA ASP A 29 48.98 -13.19 -12.75
C ASP A 29 48.42 -13.21 -11.34
N TYR A 30 47.06 -13.41 -11.26
CA TYR A 30 46.33 -13.31 -10.00
C TYR A 30 46.71 -14.38 -8.99
N ASN A 31 47.01 -15.59 -9.45
CA ASN A 31 47.46 -16.71 -8.56
C ASN A 31 48.76 -16.35 -7.87
N ARG A 32 49.74 -15.85 -8.63
CA ARG A 32 51.03 -15.41 -8.09
C ARG A 32 50.86 -14.24 -7.11
N ALA A 33 49.99 -13.26 -7.48
CA ALA A 33 49.70 -12.11 -6.62
C ALA A 33 49.10 -12.58 -5.28
N ILE A 34 48.14 -13.53 -5.32
CA ILE A 34 47.52 -14.11 -4.13
C ILE A 34 48.54 -14.72 -3.19
N ASP A 35 49.46 -15.52 -3.75
CA ASP A 35 50.56 -16.17 -2.96
C ASP A 35 51.45 -15.10 -2.31
N LEU A 36 51.83 -14.07 -3.06
CA LEU A 36 52.72 -13.04 -2.55
C LEU A 36 52.05 -12.19 -1.44
N TYR A 37 50.76 -11.82 -1.63
CA TYR A 37 50.01 -11.15 -0.56
C TYR A 37 49.83 -12.07 0.64
N GLY A 38 49.60 -13.37 0.40
CA GLY A 38 49.47 -14.35 1.48
C GLY A 38 50.76 -14.42 2.31
N GLN A 39 51.91 -14.43 1.64
CA GLN A 39 53.22 -14.41 2.33
C GLN A 39 53.41 -13.10 3.10
N ALA A 40 52.98 -11.97 2.53
CA ALA A 40 53.05 -10.67 3.23
C ALA A 40 52.20 -10.71 4.53
N LEU A 41 51.05 -11.33 4.47
CA LEU A 41 50.14 -11.48 5.64
C LEU A 41 50.73 -12.37 6.73
N LEU A 42 51.59 -13.34 6.36
CA LEU A 42 52.33 -14.15 7.36
C LEU A 42 53.37 -13.31 8.10
N CYS A 43 53.89 -12.25 7.42
CA CYS A 43 54.84 -11.33 8.07
C CYS A 43 54.12 -10.33 8.97
N LYS A 44 52.98 -9.81 8.51
CA LYS A 44 52.22 -8.80 9.22
C LYS A 44 50.75 -8.79 8.76
N ALA A 45 49.84 -8.88 9.68
CA ALA A 45 48.42 -8.66 9.39
C ALA A 45 48.19 -7.14 9.05
N ASP A 46 47.68 -6.87 7.87
CA ASP A 46 47.54 -5.50 7.37
C ASP A 46 46.30 -5.40 6.47
N PRO A 47 45.43 -4.45 6.71
CA PRO A 47 44.18 -4.33 5.92
C PRO A 47 44.44 -4.14 4.43
N VAL A 48 45.56 -3.50 4.08
CA VAL A 48 45.93 -3.27 2.67
C VAL A 48 46.26 -4.61 1.98
N PHE A 49 46.99 -5.51 2.65
CA PHE A 49 47.36 -6.81 2.06
C PHE A 49 46.12 -7.68 1.84
N TYR A 50 45.20 -7.72 2.82
CA TYR A 50 43.93 -8.41 2.67
C TYR A 50 43.11 -7.82 1.51
N SER A 51 42.99 -6.50 1.45
CA SER A 51 42.22 -5.83 0.41
C SER A 51 42.82 -6.05 -0.99
N ASN A 52 44.17 -6.07 -1.10
CA ASN A 52 44.85 -6.35 -2.37
C ASN A 52 44.63 -7.81 -2.80
N ARG A 53 44.70 -8.75 -1.86
CA ARG A 53 44.41 -10.16 -2.16
C ARG A 53 42.95 -10.34 -2.58
N ALA A 54 42.03 -9.63 -1.92
CA ALA A 54 40.61 -9.61 -2.29
C ALA A 54 40.42 -9.07 -3.73
N ALA A 55 41.25 -8.12 -4.18
CA ALA A 55 41.19 -7.62 -5.56
C ALA A 55 41.47 -8.72 -6.58
N CYS A 56 42.43 -9.61 -6.26
CA CYS A 56 42.73 -10.78 -7.10
C CYS A 56 41.53 -11.75 -7.15
N TRP A 57 40.96 -12.06 -6.00
CA TRP A 57 39.77 -12.91 -5.93
C TRP A 57 38.58 -12.29 -6.68
N ASN A 58 38.43 -10.96 -6.60
CA ASN A 58 37.41 -10.23 -7.33
C ASN A 58 37.59 -10.39 -8.85
N ALA A 59 38.82 -10.26 -9.34
CA ALA A 59 39.14 -10.44 -10.76
C ALA A 59 38.84 -11.87 -11.24
N MET A 60 38.88 -12.85 -10.34
CA MET A 60 38.55 -14.25 -10.59
C MET A 60 37.09 -14.60 -10.27
N SER A 61 36.27 -13.63 -9.88
CA SER A 61 34.86 -13.78 -9.48
C SER A 61 34.67 -14.77 -8.30
N ASN A 62 35.67 -14.91 -7.44
CA ASN A 62 35.57 -15.77 -6.25
C ASN A 62 35.04 -14.93 -5.08
N TRP A 63 33.73 -14.71 -5.07
CA TRP A 63 33.06 -13.78 -4.15
C TRP A 63 33.21 -14.19 -2.69
N GLU A 64 33.21 -15.48 -2.41
CA GLU A 64 33.39 -16.00 -1.04
C GLU A 64 34.74 -15.58 -0.46
N ARG A 65 35.80 -15.70 -1.26
CA ARG A 65 37.16 -15.29 -0.86
C ARG A 65 37.27 -13.76 -0.76
N VAL A 66 36.59 -13.02 -1.65
CA VAL A 66 36.53 -11.56 -1.55
C VAL A 66 35.93 -11.16 -0.20
N ILE A 67 34.79 -11.75 0.18
CA ILE A 67 34.10 -11.43 1.44
C ILE A 67 35.02 -11.76 2.63
N ALA A 68 35.66 -12.93 2.62
CA ALA A 68 36.54 -13.35 3.73
C ALA A 68 37.71 -12.35 3.92
N ASP A 69 38.42 -12.03 2.86
CA ASP A 69 39.59 -11.13 2.94
C ASP A 69 39.19 -9.69 3.28
N THR A 70 38.09 -9.19 2.66
CA THR A 70 37.63 -7.82 2.97
C THR A 70 37.09 -7.72 4.38
N THR A 71 36.47 -8.79 4.90
CA THR A 71 36.03 -8.83 6.31
C THR A 71 37.23 -8.77 7.25
N ALA A 72 38.31 -9.52 6.94
CA ALA A 72 39.55 -9.43 7.71
C ALA A 72 40.13 -8.02 7.66
N ALA A 73 40.10 -7.37 6.49
CA ALA A 73 40.59 -5.99 6.31
C ALA A 73 39.77 -4.99 7.14
N VAL A 74 38.43 -5.09 7.10
CA VAL A 74 37.52 -4.20 7.83
C VAL A 74 37.64 -4.42 9.36
N ASN A 75 37.86 -5.66 9.80
CA ASN A 75 38.09 -5.94 11.21
C ASN A 75 39.37 -5.28 11.73
N LEU A 76 40.39 -5.12 10.89
CA LEU A 76 41.64 -4.42 11.25
C LEU A 76 41.50 -2.91 11.13
N ASP A 77 40.73 -2.45 10.17
CA ASP A 77 40.48 -1.03 9.93
C ASP A 77 39.03 -0.82 9.48
N PRO A 78 38.12 -0.53 10.41
CA PRO A 78 36.69 -0.34 10.09
C PRO A 78 36.40 0.81 9.14
N GLU A 79 37.33 1.75 8.99
CA GLU A 79 37.15 2.90 8.10
C GLU A 79 37.79 2.72 6.73
N TYR A 80 38.25 1.50 6.41
CA TYR A 80 38.94 1.25 5.15
C TYR A 80 37.95 1.16 3.97
N VAL A 81 37.62 2.30 3.39
CA VAL A 81 36.61 2.50 2.33
C VAL A 81 36.81 1.51 1.15
N LYS A 82 38.06 1.26 0.73
CA LYS A 82 38.33 0.33 -0.41
C LYS A 82 37.87 -1.09 -0.09
N ALA A 83 38.09 -1.56 1.14
CA ALA A 83 37.66 -2.89 1.56
C ALA A 83 36.13 -2.94 1.67
N LEU A 84 35.49 -1.90 2.24
CA LEU A 84 34.03 -1.81 2.35
C LEU A 84 33.38 -1.88 0.96
N ASN A 85 33.84 -1.07 0.01
CA ASN A 85 33.28 -1.05 -1.35
C ASN A 85 33.47 -2.40 -2.06
N ARG A 86 34.62 -3.04 -1.86
CA ARG A 86 34.90 -4.35 -2.47
C ARG A 86 34.01 -5.43 -1.86
N ARG A 87 33.79 -5.39 -0.53
CA ARG A 87 32.92 -6.32 0.17
C ARG A 87 31.47 -6.12 -0.26
N ALA A 88 31.03 -4.86 -0.34
CA ALA A 88 29.68 -4.52 -0.82
C ALA A 88 29.43 -5.09 -2.22
N HIS A 89 30.40 -4.91 -3.13
CA HIS A 89 30.28 -5.48 -4.48
C HIS A 89 30.14 -6.99 -4.46
N ALA A 90 30.96 -7.70 -3.66
CA ALA A 90 30.88 -9.15 -3.54
C ALA A 90 29.56 -9.61 -2.91
N TYR A 91 29.05 -8.88 -1.92
CA TYR A 91 27.72 -9.15 -1.34
C TYR A 91 26.62 -8.99 -2.39
N GLU A 92 26.73 -7.95 -3.24
CA GLU A 92 25.76 -7.74 -4.31
C GLU A 92 25.78 -8.88 -5.34
N GLN A 93 26.97 -9.40 -5.67
CA GLN A 93 27.11 -10.53 -6.61
C GLN A 93 26.60 -11.87 -6.04
N THR A 94 26.38 -11.92 -4.72
CA THR A 94 25.87 -13.11 -4.04
C THR A 94 24.47 -12.87 -3.45
N ASP A 95 23.73 -11.89 -3.97
CA ASP A 95 22.35 -11.54 -3.60
C ASP A 95 22.17 -11.15 -2.13
N LYS A 96 23.24 -10.79 -1.44
CA LYS A 96 23.22 -10.32 -0.05
C LYS A 96 23.06 -8.80 -0.05
N TYR A 97 21.87 -8.35 -0.52
CA TYR A 97 21.62 -6.94 -0.80
C TYR A 97 21.62 -6.06 0.46
N SER A 98 21.17 -6.58 1.59
CA SER A 98 21.15 -5.83 2.85
C SER A 98 22.58 -5.54 3.35
N GLU A 99 23.44 -6.54 3.27
CA GLU A 99 24.86 -6.43 3.66
C GLU A 99 25.60 -5.49 2.71
N ALA A 100 25.31 -5.60 1.41
CA ALA A 100 25.89 -4.69 0.39
C ALA A 100 25.47 -3.24 0.65
N LEU A 101 24.19 -3.04 0.94
CA LEU A 101 23.64 -1.71 1.25
C LEU A 101 24.33 -1.09 2.47
N LEU A 102 24.54 -1.88 3.51
CA LEU A 102 25.22 -1.43 4.74
C LEU A 102 26.64 -0.96 4.44
N ASP A 103 27.41 -1.76 3.71
CA ASP A 103 28.83 -1.44 3.42
C ASP A 103 28.95 -0.22 2.50
N TYR A 104 28.13 -0.12 1.46
CA TYR A 104 28.16 1.08 0.59
C TYR A 104 27.74 2.33 1.36
N THR A 105 26.72 2.23 2.22
CA THR A 105 26.29 3.35 3.07
C THR A 105 27.42 3.78 4.02
N ALA A 106 28.06 2.81 4.67
CA ALA A 106 29.20 3.09 5.55
C ALA A 106 30.34 3.79 4.80
N SER A 107 30.64 3.30 3.59
CA SER A 107 31.69 3.91 2.78
C SER A 107 31.37 5.37 2.41
N CYS A 108 30.10 5.69 2.10
CA CYS A 108 29.68 7.06 1.80
C CYS A 108 29.83 7.97 3.02
N ILE A 109 29.41 7.50 4.19
CA ILE A 109 29.49 8.26 5.44
C ILE A 109 30.98 8.54 5.80
N ILE A 110 31.83 7.50 5.74
CA ILE A 110 33.26 7.60 6.09
C ILE A 110 33.96 8.61 5.17
N ASP A 111 33.66 8.58 3.86
CA ASP A 111 34.25 9.51 2.91
C ASP A 111 33.57 10.89 2.90
N ALA A 112 32.61 11.12 3.81
CA ALA A 112 31.84 12.37 3.92
C ALA A 112 31.24 12.78 2.55
N PHE A 113 30.81 11.82 1.76
CA PHE A 113 30.19 11.99 0.44
C PHE A 113 31.04 12.78 -0.58
N ARG A 114 32.37 12.71 -0.46
CA ARG A 114 33.27 13.46 -1.37
C ARG A 114 33.60 12.77 -2.69
N ASN A 115 33.80 11.44 -2.66
CA ASN A 115 34.19 10.65 -3.85
C ASN A 115 33.32 9.39 -3.97
N THR A 116 32.02 9.53 -3.71
CA THR A 116 31.14 8.38 -3.45
C THR A 116 30.06 8.19 -4.52
N GLN A 117 30.13 8.93 -5.64
CA GLN A 117 29.08 8.89 -6.67
C GLN A 117 28.69 7.46 -7.10
N ALA A 118 29.68 6.60 -7.29
CA ALA A 118 29.43 5.20 -7.65
C ALA A 118 28.75 4.42 -6.50
N ALA A 119 29.16 4.69 -5.26
CA ALA A 119 28.57 4.05 -4.07
C ALA A 119 27.15 4.57 -3.82
N GLU A 120 26.92 5.85 -4.04
CA GLU A 120 25.59 6.45 -3.93
C GLU A 120 24.58 5.84 -4.90
N UNK A 121 24.95 5.60 -5.99
CA UNK A 121 24.29 5.03 -6.85
C UNK A 121 23.92 3.76 -6.53
N ALA A 122 24.83 2.99 -6.09
CA ALA A 122 24.59 1.64 -5.60
C ALA A 122 23.63 1.62 -4.41
N VAL A 123 23.80 2.52 -3.45
CA VAL A 123 22.90 2.65 -2.29
C VAL A 123 21.45 2.85 -2.75
N GLU A 124 21.22 3.79 -3.65
CA GLU A 124 19.86 4.10 -4.13
C GLU A 124 19.21 2.88 -4.81
N ARG A 125 19.96 2.21 -5.66
CA ARG A 125 19.51 1.00 -6.38
C ARG A 125 19.24 -0.16 -5.40
N LEU A 126 20.15 -0.39 -4.46
CA LEU A 126 20.05 -1.48 -3.48
C LEU A 126 18.94 -1.22 -2.45
N LEU A 127 18.73 0.04 -2.06
CA LEU A 127 17.65 0.40 -1.14
C LEU A 127 16.29 -0.05 -1.71
N ARG A 128 16.07 0.22 -3.00
CA ARG A 128 14.86 -0.24 -3.69
C ARG A 128 14.76 -1.78 -3.68
N LYS A 129 15.83 -2.47 -4.02
CA LYS A 129 15.86 -3.93 -4.07
C LYS A 129 15.61 -4.57 -2.69
N VAL A 130 16.23 -4.03 -1.65
CA VAL A 130 16.03 -4.49 -0.27
C VAL A 130 14.57 -4.25 0.17
N ALA A 131 14.03 -3.06 -0.16
CA ALA A 131 12.64 -2.73 0.17
C ALA A 131 11.65 -3.68 -0.53
N GLU A 132 11.87 -3.96 -1.81
CA GLU A 132 11.05 -4.92 -2.58
C GLU A 132 11.09 -6.31 -1.96
N ASN A 133 12.29 -6.81 -1.63
CA ASN A 133 12.45 -8.13 -1.03
C ASN A 133 11.78 -8.21 0.35
N LYS A 134 11.92 -7.17 1.18
CA LYS A 134 11.27 -7.11 2.50
C LYS A 134 9.75 -7.05 2.36
N ALA A 135 9.25 -6.22 1.44
CA ALA A 135 7.81 -6.12 1.17
C ALA A 135 7.25 -7.48 0.74
N LYS A 136 7.93 -8.16 -0.18
CA LYS A 136 7.54 -9.50 -0.66
C LYS A 136 7.48 -10.49 0.50
N ALA A 137 8.51 -10.55 1.34
CA ALA A 137 8.57 -11.46 2.49
C ALA A 137 7.44 -11.17 3.50
N ILE A 138 7.12 -9.90 3.73
CA ILE A 138 6.01 -9.49 4.60
C ILE A 138 4.68 -9.94 3.99
N MET A 139 4.50 -9.71 2.68
CA MET A 139 3.27 -10.09 1.98
C MET A 139 3.04 -11.61 1.97
N GLU A 140 4.11 -12.40 1.81
CA GLU A 140 4.04 -13.86 1.84
C GLU A 140 3.59 -14.39 3.21
N LYS A 141 3.97 -13.71 4.29
CA LYS A 141 3.60 -14.09 5.67
C LYS A 141 2.27 -13.51 6.12
N LYS A 142 1.75 -12.51 5.39
CA LYS A 142 0.53 -11.81 5.77
C LYS A 142 -0.67 -12.73 5.56
N GLN A 143 -1.40 -13.02 6.64
CA GLN A 143 -2.68 -13.71 6.54
C GLN A 143 -3.67 -12.78 5.83
N ARG A 144 -4.43 -13.34 4.90
CA ARG A 144 -5.49 -12.62 4.21
C ARG A 144 -6.61 -12.32 5.20
N ARG A 145 -6.75 -11.07 5.56
CA ARG A 145 -7.74 -10.59 6.54
C ARG A 145 -8.60 -9.49 5.91
N LEU A 146 -9.79 -9.36 6.42
CA LEU A 146 -10.63 -8.22 6.05
C LEU A 146 -9.99 -6.92 6.51
N PRO A 147 -10.16 -5.82 5.75
CA PRO A 147 -9.71 -4.50 6.20
C PRO A 147 -10.52 -3.99 7.39
N SER A 148 -10.26 -2.79 7.85
CA SER A 148 -10.97 -2.21 9.00
C SER A 148 -12.48 -2.15 8.74
N ALA A 149 -13.27 -2.23 9.82
CA ALA A 149 -14.73 -2.13 9.74
C ALA A 149 -15.15 -0.83 9.04
N THR A 150 -14.46 0.28 9.32
CA THR A 150 -14.74 1.56 8.68
C THR A 150 -14.58 1.49 7.15
N PHE A 151 -13.49 0.87 6.69
CA PHE A 151 -13.25 0.70 5.25
C PHE A 151 -14.36 -0.13 4.60
N ILE A 152 -14.72 -1.27 5.23
CA ILE A 152 -15.77 -2.16 4.71
C ILE A 152 -17.11 -1.43 4.67
N THR A 153 -17.46 -0.73 5.77
CA THR A 153 -18.70 0.04 5.84
C THR A 153 -18.77 1.07 4.70
N ASN A 154 -17.71 1.84 4.50
CA ASN A 154 -17.67 2.85 3.46
C ASN A 154 -17.80 2.22 2.06
N TYR A 155 -17.11 1.10 1.83
CA TYR A 155 -17.20 0.37 0.56
C TYR A 155 -18.63 -0.11 0.30
N LEU A 156 -19.24 -0.77 1.29
CA LEU A 156 -20.61 -1.32 1.14
C LEU A 156 -21.65 -0.20 0.98
N GLN A 157 -21.47 0.92 1.67
CA GLN A 157 -22.38 2.08 1.58
C GLN A 157 -22.32 2.77 0.21
N SER A 158 -21.32 2.48 -0.61
CA SER A 158 -21.28 3.01 -1.98
C SER A 158 -22.30 2.32 -2.90
N PHE A 159 -22.92 1.28 -2.41
CA PHE A 159 -24.06 0.58 -3.08
C PHE A 159 -25.31 0.78 -2.23
N ARG A 160 -26.44 0.97 -2.89
CA ARG A 160 -27.73 1.11 -2.19
C ARG A 160 -28.14 -0.21 -1.56
N ASP A 161 -28.81 -0.13 -0.42
CA ASP A 161 -29.33 -1.29 0.28
C ASP A 161 -30.37 -2.02 -0.59
N ARG A 162 -30.31 -3.34 -0.57
CA ARG A 162 -31.32 -4.18 -1.21
C ARG A 162 -32.22 -4.74 -0.09
N PRO A 163 -33.53 -4.64 -0.23
CA PRO A 163 -34.43 -5.28 0.74
C PRO A 163 -34.27 -6.81 0.68
N LEU A 164 -34.46 -7.48 1.79
CA LEU A 164 -34.43 -8.94 1.84
C LEU A 164 -35.54 -9.51 0.93
N ALA A 165 -35.17 -10.50 0.11
CA ALA A 165 -36.16 -11.23 -0.70
C ALA A 165 -37.16 -11.93 0.21
N GLU A 166 -38.40 -12.09 -0.23
CA GLU A 166 -39.44 -12.77 0.53
C GLU A 166 -39.00 -14.16 1.03
N SER A 167 -38.25 -14.86 0.18
CA SER A 167 -37.76 -16.22 0.48
C SER A 167 -36.76 -16.28 1.63
N ILE A 168 -36.21 -15.13 2.08
CA ILE A 168 -35.27 -15.02 3.20
C ILE A 168 -35.66 -13.92 4.17
N ALA A 169 -36.89 -13.41 4.09
CA ALA A 169 -37.40 -12.40 5.01
C ALA A 169 -37.45 -12.95 6.46
N GLU A 170 -37.52 -12.04 7.43
CA GLU A 170 -37.59 -12.41 8.85
C GLU A 170 -38.76 -13.36 9.14
N SER A 171 -39.88 -13.21 8.42
CA SER A 171 -41.06 -14.06 8.53
C SER A 171 -40.88 -15.43 7.91
N ALA A 172 -39.84 -15.65 7.09
CA ALA A 172 -39.63 -16.93 6.43
C ALA A 172 -39.11 -17.99 7.41
N ASP A 173 -39.77 -19.16 7.44
CA ASP A 173 -39.31 -20.29 8.22
C ASP A 173 -38.20 -21.03 7.47
N LEU A 174 -36.96 -20.82 7.87
CA LEU A 174 -35.79 -21.38 7.20
C LEU A 174 -35.19 -22.51 8.01
N ALA A 175 -34.96 -23.65 7.36
CA ALA A 175 -34.28 -24.77 8.01
C ALA A 175 -32.87 -24.34 8.45
N GLU A 176 -32.57 -24.59 9.72
CA GLU A 176 -31.27 -24.24 10.29
C GLU A 176 -30.14 -24.85 9.46
N ASN A 177 -29.10 -24.05 9.19
CA ASN A 177 -27.93 -24.43 8.39
C ASN A 177 -28.22 -24.67 6.90
N SER A 178 -29.40 -24.33 6.39
CA SER A 178 -29.65 -24.30 4.94
C SER A 178 -28.93 -23.14 4.29
N GLY A 179 -28.77 -23.16 2.96
CA GLY A 179 -28.13 -22.06 2.23
C GLY A 179 -28.84 -20.72 2.48
N LYS A 180 -30.17 -20.71 2.43
CA LYS A 180 -30.97 -19.51 2.70
C LYS A 180 -30.78 -19.01 4.13
N TRP A 181 -30.72 -19.93 5.11
CA TRP A 181 -30.48 -19.58 6.52
C TRP A 181 -29.13 -18.90 6.69
N TRP A 182 -28.06 -19.50 6.13
CA TRP A 182 -26.73 -18.91 6.20
C TRP A 182 -26.68 -17.56 5.47
N PHE A 183 -27.32 -17.46 4.30
CA PHE A 183 -27.30 -16.23 3.52
C PHE A 183 -27.95 -15.07 4.29
N ARG A 184 -29.15 -15.33 4.86
CA ARG A 184 -29.83 -14.35 5.72
C ARG A 184 -28.96 -13.96 6.93
N LYS A 185 -28.35 -14.95 7.58
CA LYS A 185 -27.46 -14.71 8.71
C LYS A 185 -26.29 -13.78 8.32
N GLY A 186 -25.71 -14.00 7.15
CA GLY A 186 -24.61 -13.15 6.63
C GLY A 186 -25.07 -11.71 6.41
N LEU A 187 -26.22 -11.52 5.77
CA LEU A 187 -26.76 -10.18 5.53
C LEU A 187 -27.04 -9.44 6.86
N LEU A 188 -27.63 -10.12 7.82
CA LEU A 188 -27.90 -9.53 9.14
C LEU A 188 -26.61 -9.24 9.93
N ALA A 189 -25.58 -10.07 9.76
CA ALA A 189 -24.28 -9.83 10.40
C ALA A 189 -23.63 -8.54 9.89
N MET A 190 -23.81 -8.22 8.61
CA MET A 190 -23.30 -6.97 8.02
C MET A 190 -23.91 -5.74 8.71
N ASP A 191 -25.16 -5.81 9.14
CA ASP A 191 -25.86 -4.68 9.77
C ASP A 191 -25.24 -4.27 11.11
N LYS A 192 -24.44 -5.15 11.73
CA LYS A 192 -23.69 -4.82 12.94
C LYS A 192 -22.63 -3.74 12.69
N LYS A 193 -22.12 -3.64 11.47
CA LYS A 193 -21.08 -2.68 11.02
C LYS A 193 -19.82 -2.71 11.89
N THR A 194 -19.48 -3.91 12.40
CA THR A 194 -18.28 -4.15 13.22
C THR A 194 -17.36 -5.15 12.53
N GLY A 195 -16.09 -5.17 12.94
CA GLY A 195 -15.12 -6.15 12.42
C GLY A 195 -15.59 -7.59 12.65
N GLU A 196 -16.15 -7.86 13.82
CA GLU A 196 -16.72 -9.17 14.16
C GLU A 196 -17.89 -9.51 13.23
N GLY A 197 -18.83 -8.57 13.05
CA GLY A 197 -19.99 -8.75 12.17
C GLY A 197 -19.57 -9.02 10.71
N TYR A 198 -18.56 -8.34 10.22
CA TYR A 198 -18.06 -8.56 8.86
C TYR A 198 -17.35 -9.92 8.72
N ASN A 199 -16.63 -10.38 9.74
CA ASN A 199 -16.05 -11.73 9.73
C ASN A 199 -17.15 -12.79 9.75
N GLU A 200 -18.18 -12.62 10.59
CA GLU A 200 -19.37 -13.51 10.61
C GLU A 200 -20.04 -13.54 9.23
N ALA A 201 -20.21 -12.38 8.60
CA ALA A 201 -20.82 -12.28 7.27
C ALA A 201 -20.03 -13.05 6.23
N ALA A 202 -18.70 -12.84 6.17
CA ALA A 202 -17.82 -13.53 5.23
C ALA A 202 -17.95 -15.06 5.38
N GLU A 203 -17.89 -15.56 6.62
CA GLU A 203 -18.04 -17.00 6.92
C GLU A 203 -19.42 -17.51 6.52
N ALA A 204 -20.47 -16.73 6.82
CA ALA A 204 -21.85 -17.13 6.51
C ALA A 204 -22.08 -17.23 4.99
N PHE A 205 -21.49 -16.31 4.18
CA PHE A 205 -21.62 -16.38 2.73
C PHE A 205 -20.90 -17.60 2.14
N GLU A 206 -19.75 -17.98 2.70
CA GLU A 206 -19.08 -19.24 2.33
C GLU A 206 -20.00 -20.43 2.57
N LYS A 207 -20.53 -20.53 3.80
CA LYS A 207 -21.42 -21.63 4.20
C LYS A 207 -22.70 -21.65 3.39
N ALA A 208 -23.24 -20.49 3.01
CA ALA A 208 -24.45 -20.40 2.20
C ALA A 208 -24.25 -21.06 0.83
N ILE A 209 -23.12 -20.76 0.17
CA ILE A 209 -22.81 -21.35 -1.12
C ILE A 209 -22.55 -22.87 -0.98
N GLU A 210 -21.80 -23.28 0.06
CA GLU A 210 -21.52 -24.70 0.32
C GLU A 210 -22.79 -25.51 0.57
N ALA A 211 -23.73 -24.97 1.34
CA ALA A 211 -25.00 -25.64 1.65
C ALA A 211 -25.92 -25.70 0.43
N GLY A 212 -25.87 -24.70 -0.44
CA GLY A 212 -26.75 -24.64 -1.62
C GLY A 212 -28.18 -24.27 -1.23
N ASP A 213 -29.15 -24.63 -2.06
CA ASP A 213 -30.58 -24.36 -1.85
C ASP A 213 -30.85 -22.84 -1.63
N LEU A 214 -30.25 -22.03 -2.49
CA LEU A 214 -30.37 -20.57 -2.41
C LEU A 214 -31.50 -20.01 -3.28
N SER A 215 -31.97 -20.77 -4.27
CA SER A 215 -33.06 -20.37 -5.18
C SER A 215 -32.74 -19.02 -5.84
N ASP A 216 -33.66 -18.07 -5.76
CA ASP A 216 -33.55 -16.73 -6.31
C ASP A 216 -32.45 -15.86 -5.66
N ASN A 217 -31.86 -16.33 -4.56
CA ASN A 217 -30.78 -15.61 -3.87
C ASN A 217 -29.38 -16.03 -4.32
N GLU A 218 -29.29 -17.06 -5.20
CA GLU A 218 -27.98 -17.63 -5.54
C GLU A 218 -27.03 -16.62 -6.18
N ALA A 219 -27.51 -15.83 -7.13
CA ALA A 219 -26.71 -14.82 -7.79
C ALA A 219 -26.16 -13.78 -6.80
N PHE A 220 -27.03 -13.34 -5.87
CA PHE A 220 -26.62 -12.34 -4.86
C PHE A 220 -25.69 -12.96 -3.81
N ALA A 221 -25.86 -14.23 -3.49
CA ALA A 221 -24.95 -14.94 -2.57
C ALA A 221 -23.53 -15.01 -3.16
N TYR A 222 -23.40 -15.34 -4.47
CA TYR A 222 -22.10 -15.30 -5.15
C TYR A 222 -21.54 -13.88 -5.19
N ASN A 223 -22.38 -12.88 -5.45
CA ASN A 223 -21.97 -11.47 -5.39
C ASN A 223 -21.35 -11.13 -4.02
N MET A 224 -22.03 -11.51 -2.93
CA MET A 224 -21.58 -11.19 -1.57
C MET A 224 -20.32 -11.97 -1.18
N ARG A 225 -20.23 -13.26 -1.52
CA ARG A 225 -19.01 -14.03 -1.26
C ARG A 225 -17.83 -13.42 -2.04
N GLY A 226 -18.05 -13.10 -3.31
CA GLY A 226 -17.05 -12.44 -4.15
C GLY A 226 -16.63 -11.08 -3.57
N THR A 227 -17.59 -10.32 -3.04
CA THR A 227 -17.30 -9.02 -2.38
C THR A 227 -16.33 -9.21 -1.22
N PHE A 228 -16.61 -10.16 -0.33
CA PHE A 228 -15.75 -10.36 0.85
C PHE A 228 -14.40 -10.98 0.49
N LYS A 229 -14.34 -11.84 -0.54
CA LYS A 229 -13.07 -12.32 -1.10
C LYS A 229 -12.23 -11.16 -1.65
N TYR A 230 -12.86 -10.27 -2.43
CA TYR A 230 -12.21 -9.08 -2.96
C TYR A 230 -11.65 -8.20 -1.83
N LEU A 231 -12.45 -7.95 -0.79
CA LEU A 231 -12.03 -7.16 0.37
C LEU A 231 -10.84 -7.79 1.12
N ARG A 232 -10.71 -9.13 1.09
CA ARG A 232 -9.55 -9.84 1.65
C ARG A 232 -8.35 -9.90 0.69
N GLY A 233 -8.50 -9.37 -0.52
CA GLY A 233 -7.44 -9.38 -1.54
C GLY A 233 -7.26 -10.72 -2.24
N GLU A 234 -8.32 -11.53 -2.31
CA GLU A 234 -8.31 -12.83 -2.99
C GLU A 234 -8.58 -12.65 -4.48
N THR A 235 -7.69 -13.13 -5.34
CA THR A 235 -7.83 -12.99 -6.81
C THR A 235 -9.01 -13.79 -7.34
N GLU A 236 -9.39 -14.86 -6.68
CA GLU A 236 -10.51 -15.75 -7.03
C GLU A 236 -11.88 -15.09 -6.85
N ALA A 237 -11.94 -13.90 -6.25
CA ALA A 237 -13.17 -13.12 -6.10
C ALA A 237 -13.87 -12.89 -7.46
N ILE A 238 -13.10 -12.73 -8.54
CA ILE A 238 -13.64 -12.50 -9.89
C ILE A 238 -14.49 -13.69 -10.37
N ASP A 239 -14.15 -14.92 -9.99
CA ASP A 239 -14.90 -16.13 -10.38
C ASP A 239 -16.31 -16.11 -9.79
N ASP A 240 -16.46 -15.64 -8.55
CA ASP A 240 -17.75 -15.50 -7.90
C ASP A 240 -18.59 -14.42 -8.59
N LEU A 241 -17.98 -13.30 -9.00
CA LEU A 241 -18.68 -12.24 -9.73
C LEU A 241 -19.10 -12.73 -11.12
N ASN A 242 -18.25 -13.48 -11.81
CA ASN A 242 -18.59 -14.12 -13.09
C ASN A 242 -19.80 -15.05 -12.92
N LYS A 243 -19.80 -15.86 -11.85
CA LYS A 243 -20.91 -16.78 -11.57
C LYS A 243 -22.21 -16.02 -11.24
N SER A 244 -22.10 -14.95 -10.49
CA SER A 244 -23.24 -14.08 -10.16
C SER A 244 -23.90 -13.53 -11.44
N ILE A 245 -23.09 -13.03 -12.37
CA ILE A 245 -23.55 -12.48 -13.67
C ILE A 245 -24.19 -13.59 -14.54
N GLU A 246 -23.58 -14.77 -14.56
CA GLU A 246 -24.12 -15.93 -15.28
C GLU A 246 -25.52 -16.29 -14.78
N LEU A 247 -25.71 -16.25 -13.45
CA LEU A 247 -26.99 -16.61 -12.82
C LEU A 247 -28.06 -15.52 -12.94
N ASP A 248 -27.64 -14.26 -12.86
CA ASP A 248 -28.55 -13.11 -12.99
C ASP A 248 -27.84 -11.92 -13.63
N ALA A 249 -27.98 -11.80 -14.94
CA ALA A 249 -27.38 -10.70 -15.70
C ALA A 249 -27.97 -9.33 -15.38
N THR A 250 -29.11 -9.28 -14.63
CA THR A 250 -29.73 -7.99 -14.24
C THR A 250 -29.17 -7.42 -12.95
N LEU A 251 -28.33 -8.18 -12.24
CA LEU A 251 -27.73 -7.72 -10.95
C LEU A 251 -26.54 -6.80 -11.27
N ALA A 252 -26.82 -5.52 -11.44
CA ALA A 252 -25.87 -4.50 -11.88
C ALA A 252 -24.63 -4.42 -10.98
N GLN A 253 -24.80 -4.63 -9.66
CA GLN A 253 -23.68 -4.58 -8.69
C GLN A 253 -22.56 -5.57 -9.04
N SER A 254 -22.90 -6.72 -9.63
CA SER A 254 -21.89 -7.73 -9.97
C SER A 254 -20.95 -7.22 -11.08
N TYR A 255 -21.51 -6.53 -12.08
CA TYR A 255 -20.70 -5.89 -13.12
C TYR A 255 -19.81 -4.78 -12.53
N VAL A 256 -20.38 -3.94 -11.67
CA VAL A 256 -19.66 -2.82 -11.07
C VAL A 256 -18.47 -3.31 -10.22
N LYS A 257 -18.70 -4.34 -9.41
CA LYS A 257 -17.63 -4.92 -8.57
C LYS A 257 -16.55 -5.58 -9.43
N ARG A 258 -16.95 -6.28 -10.50
CA ARG A 258 -16.00 -6.89 -11.44
C ARG A 258 -15.20 -5.81 -12.19
N ALA A 259 -15.86 -4.72 -12.58
CA ALA A 259 -15.19 -3.57 -13.20
C ALA A 259 -14.09 -2.99 -12.29
N SER A 260 -14.36 -2.89 -10.99
CA SER A 260 -13.36 -2.42 -10.01
C SER A 260 -12.14 -3.36 -9.98
N MET A 261 -12.35 -4.66 -10.02
CA MET A 261 -11.27 -5.65 -10.06
C MET A 261 -10.47 -5.56 -11.36
N HIS A 262 -11.16 -5.39 -12.50
CA HIS A 262 -10.48 -5.18 -13.79
C HIS A 262 -9.62 -3.92 -13.75
N LEU A 263 -10.13 -2.84 -13.18
CA LEU A 263 -9.40 -1.57 -13.08
C LEU A 263 -8.13 -1.72 -12.23
N GLU A 264 -8.22 -2.38 -11.08
CA GLU A 264 -7.06 -2.64 -10.21
C GLU A 264 -5.99 -3.48 -10.91
N ALA A 265 -6.43 -4.37 -11.81
CA ALA A 265 -5.51 -5.20 -12.61
C ALA A 265 -5.02 -4.49 -13.87
N GLY A 266 -5.37 -3.21 -14.07
CA GLY A 266 -4.97 -2.42 -15.24
C GLY A 266 -5.77 -2.70 -16.51
N ARG A 267 -6.83 -3.49 -16.41
CA ARG A 267 -7.68 -3.88 -17.54
C ARG A 267 -8.82 -2.87 -17.72
N ARG A 268 -8.49 -1.70 -18.26
CA ARG A 268 -9.43 -0.56 -18.38
C ARG A 268 -10.57 -0.83 -19.36
N ASP A 269 -10.29 -1.52 -20.47
CA ASP A 269 -11.30 -1.80 -21.49
C ASP A 269 -12.36 -2.78 -20.98
N GLU A 270 -11.94 -3.79 -20.22
CA GLU A 270 -12.85 -4.74 -19.59
C GLU A 270 -13.73 -4.07 -18.53
N ALA A 271 -13.14 -3.14 -17.76
CA ALA A 271 -13.90 -2.36 -16.77
C ALA A 271 -14.96 -1.49 -17.47
N ALA A 272 -14.58 -0.77 -18.53
CA ALA A 272 -15.50 0.05 -19.30
C ALA A 272 -16.65 -0.78 -19.90
N LYS A 273 -16.31 -1.98 -20.42
CA LYS A 273 -17.30 -2.91 -20.96
C LYS A 273 -18.31 -3.35 -19.89
N ASP A 274 -17.84 -3.65 -18.69
CA ASP A 274 -18.73 -4.05 -17.58
C ASP A 274 -19.74 -2.97 -17.25
N PHE A 275 -19.33 -1.68 -17.25
CA PHE A 275 -20.26 -0.58 -17.03
C PHE A 275 -21.27 -0.47 -18.19
N GLU A 276 -20.82 -0.62 -19.43
CA GLU A 276 -21.70 -0.63 -20.60
C GLU A 276 -22.73 -1.74 -20.50
N ASP A 277 -22.29 -2.97 -20.18
CA ASP A 277 -23.18 -4.12 -20.04
C ASP A 277 -24.19 -3.89 -18.89
N ALA A 278 -23.77 -3.33 -17.76
CA ALA A 278 -24.64 -3.00 -16.64
C ALA A 278 -25.74 -2.00 -17.06
N ILE A 279 -25.37 -0.95 -17.79
CA ILE A 279 -26.32 0.07 -18.27
C ILE A 279 -27.30 -0.56 -19.28
N ASN A 280 -26.83 -1.44 -20.17
CA ASN A 280 -27.67 -2.14 -21.14
C ASN A 280 -28.71 -3.02 -20.44
N GLN A 281 -28.37 -3.57 -19.27
CA GLN A 281 -29.30 -4.37 -18.46
C GLN A 281 -30.32 -3.48 -17.71
N ASN A 282 -29.85 -2.37 -17.15
CA ASN A 282 -30.70 -1.44 -16.40
C ASN A 282 -30.11 -0.01 -16.42
N ASP A 283 -30.62 0.82 -17.32
CA ASP A 283 -30.18 2.21 -17.47
C ASP A 283 -30.72 3.16 -16.37
N LYS A 284 -31.50 2.62 -15.42
CA LYS A 284 -32.07 3.39 -14.31
C LYS A 284 -31.43 3.08 -12.96
N ASP A 285 -30.35 2.31 -12.94
CA ASP A 285 -29.63 2.01 -11.71
C ASP A 285 -28.64 3.14 -11.41
N PRO A 286 -28.88 3.95 -10.36
CA PRO A 286 -28.02 5.10 -10.06
C PRO A 286 -26.61 4.69 -9.64
N ASP A 287 -26.42 3.48 -9.08
CA ASP A 287 -25.10 2.99 -8.65
C ASP A 287 -24.16 2.81 -9.83
N VAL A 288 -24.66 2.34 -10.97
CA VAL A 288 -23.85 2.13 -12.16
C VAL A 288 -23.20 3.45 -12.60
N TYR A 289 -24.00 4.52 -12.64
CA TYR A 289 -23.49 5.84 -13.03
C TYR A 289 -22.52 6.40 -11.98
N TYR A 290 -22.83 6.23 -10.70
CA TYR A 290 -21.94 6.66 -9.60
C TYR A 290 -20.54 6.00 -9.73
N HIS A 291 -20.49 4.70 -9.92
CA HIS A 291 -19.22 3.96 -10.01
C HIS A 291 -18.49 4.20 -11.33
N ARG A 292 -19.22 4.39 -12.44
CA ARG A 292 -18.58 4.79 -13.71
C ARG A 292 -17.98 6.19 -13.59
N ALA A 293 -18.66 7.09 -12.89
CA ALA A 293 -18.11 8.42 -12.60
C ALA A 293 -16.80 8.30 -11.82
N GLN A 294 -16.73 7.41 -10.83
CA GLN A 294 -15.49 7.18 -10.08
C GLN A 294 -14.37 6.70 -11.00
N LEU A 295 -14.67 5.79 -11.93
CA LEU A 295 -13.69 5.36 -12.92
C LEU A 295 -13.19 6.54 -13.77
N ASN A 296 -14.11 7.32 -14.32
CA ASN A 296 -13.76 8.48 -15.13
C ASN A 296 -12.94 9.52 -14.35
N PHE A 297 -13.28 9.71 -13.07
CA PHE A 297 -12.52 10.60 -12.18
C PHE A 297 -11.07 10.12 -12.00
N ILE A 298 -10.88 8.81 -11.76
CA ILE A 298 -9.55 8.21 -11.60
C ILE A 298 -8.73 8.35 -12.89
N LEU A 299 -9.39 8.21 -14.04
CA LEU A 299 -8.75 8.36 -15.36
C LEU A 299 -8.49 9.81 -15.75
N GLY A 300 -8.97 10.78 -14.95
CA GLY A 300 -8.80 12.20 -15.20
C GLY A 300 -9.84 12.80 -16.15
N ASP A 301 -10.85 12.03 -16.55
CA ASP A 301 -11.93 12.53 -17.41
C ASP A 301 -13.03 13.14 -16.53
N PHE A 302 -12.71 14.32 -15.99
CA PHE A 302 -13.59 14.99 -15.04
C PHE A 302 -14.94 15.43 -15.66
N PRO A 303 -15.01 15.90 -16.92
CA PRO A 303 -16.30 16.22 -17.52
C PRO A 303 -17.24 15.03 -17.59
N GLU A 304 -16.77 13.86 -18.03
CA GLU A 304 -17.60 12.65 -18.07
C GLU A 304 -17.94 12.16 -16.66
N ALA A 305 -17.01 12.29 -15.70
CA ALA A 305 -17.30 11.97 -14.30
C ALA A 305 -18.44 12.86 -13.76
N ALA A 306 -18.37 14.17 -13.97
CA ALA A 306 -19.41 15.10 -13.51
C ALA A 306 -20.79 14.78 -14.12
N LYS A 307 -20.81 14.42 -15.39
CA LYS A 307 -22.03 14.03 -16.11
C LYS A 307 -22.66 12.78 -15.47
N ASP A 308 -21.86 11.77 -15.18
CA ASP A 308 -22.32 10.53 -14.57
C ASP A 308 -22.76 10.73 -13.10
N TYR A 309 -22.03 11.54 -12.33
CA TYR A 309 -22.49 11.88 -10.97
C TYR A 309 -23.83 12.61 -11.02
N GLN A 310 -24.01 13.53 -11.96
CA GLN A 310 -25.31 14.23 -12.12
C GLN A 310 -26.41 13.24 -12.51
N LYS A 311 -26.14 12.30 -13.41
CA LYS A 311 -27.10 11.26 -13.80
C LYS A 311 -27.50 10.40 -12.58
N SER A 312 -26.52 10.04 -11.75
CA SER A 312 -26.78 9.32 -10.50
C SER A 312 -27.71 10.11 -9.57
N ILE A 313 -27.46 11.42 -9.41
CA ILE A 313 -28.30 12.33 -8.60
C ILE A 313 -29.72 12.43 -9.17
N ASP A 314 -29.86 12.54 -10.50
CA ASP A 314 -31.16 12.65 -11.15
C ASP A 314 -32.00 11.38 -10.92
N LEU A 315 -31.35 10.21 -10.84
CA LEU A 315 -32.02 8.94 -10.59
C LEU A 315 -32.32 8.73 -9.10
N ASP A 316 -31.44 9.18 -8.21
CA ASP A 316 -31.60 9.10 -6.77
C ASP A 316 -30.99 10.35 -6.10
N PRO A 317 -31.81 11.38 -5.84
CA PRO A 317 -31.31 12.62 -5.23
C PRO A 317 -30.95 12.51 -3.75
N ASP A 318 -31.28 11.40 -3.10
CA ASP A 318 -31.05 11.22 -1.67
C ASP A 318 -29.71 10.56 -1.35
N PHE A 319 -28.97 10.10 -2.35
CA PHE A 319 -27.66 9.48 -2.14
C PHE A 319 -26.58 10.58 -2.06
N ILE A 320 -26.15 10.87 -0.83
CA ILE A 320 -25.27 12.00 -0.52
C ILE A 320 -23.91 11.90 -1.26
N PHE A 321 -23.37 10.71 -1.46
CA PHE A 321 -22.03 10.56 -2.03
C PHE A 321 -21.95 11.01 -3.48
N SER A 322 -23.04 10.89 -4.26
CA SER A 322 -23.09 11.43 -5.63
C SER A 322 -22.94 12.96 -5.63
N HIS A 323 -23.60 13.63 -4.68
CA HIS A 323 -23.50 15.09 -4.55
C HIS A 323 -22.09 15.54 -4.13
N ILE A 324 -21.51 14.87 -3.13
CA ILE A 324 -20.15 15.17 -2.64
C ILE A 324 -19.15 15.01 -3.79
N GLN A 325 -19.21 13.88 -4.49
CA GLN A 325 -18.26 13.60 -5.57
C GLN A 325 -18.45 14.53 -6.78
N LEU A 326 -19.69 14.96 -7.04
CA LEU A 326 -19.94 15.99 -8.05
C LEU A 326 -19.23 17.30 -7.67
N GLY A 327 -19.36 17.72 -6.41
CA GLY A 327 -18.69 18.93 -5.91
C GLY A 327 -17.18 18.86 -6.04
N VAL A 328 -16.58 17.71 -5.63
CA VAL A 328 -15.14 17.46 -5.76
C VAL A 328 -14.72 17.51 -7.24
N THR A 329 -15.50 16.88 -8.12
CA THR A 329 -15.21 16.83 -9.56
C THR A 329 -15.26 18.22 -10.18
N GLN A 330 -16.28 19.02 -9.84
CA GLN A 330 -16.40 20.42 -10.27
C GLN A 330 -15.16 21.23 -9.86
N TYR A 331 -14.66 21.00 -8.64
CA TYR A 331 -13.45 21.66 -8.16
C TYR A 331 -12.23 21.26 -9.01
N LYS A 332 -12.07 19.97 -9.29
CA LYS A 332 -10.96 19.47 -10.14
C LYS A 332 -11.01 20.03 -11.56
N MET A 333 -12.22 20.36 -12.06
CA MET A 333 -12.40 21.00 -13.37
C MET A 333 -12.09 22.51 -13.35
N GLY A 334 -11.81 23.08 -12.18
CA GLY A 334 -11.62 24.52 -12.03
C GLY A 334 -12.93 25.30 -11.88
N SER A 335 -14.07 24.61 -11.81
CA SER A 335 -15.40 25.24 -11.64
C SER A 335 -15.67 25.52 -10.16
N ILE A 336 -14.85 26.38 -9.55
CA ILE A 336 -14.81 26.60 -8.09
C ILE A 336 -16.18 27.08 -7.58
N ALA A 337 -16.79 28.05 -8.26
CA ALA A 337 -18.11 28.61 -7.86
C ALA A 337 -19.18 27.52 -7.84
N SER A 338 -19.21 26.65 -8.86
CA SER A 338 -20.18 25.54 -8.96
C SER A 338 -19.93 24.53 -7.83
N SER A 339 -18.68 24.19 -7.56
CA SER A 339 -18.28 23.27 -6.48
C SER A 339 -18.76 23.81 -5.12
N MET A 340 -18.46 25.07 -4.84
CA MET A 340 -18.87 25.71 -3.57
C MET A 340 -20.40 25.75 -3.44
N ALA A 341 -21.13 26.02 -4.52
CA ALA A 341 -22.60 26.00 -4.53
C ALA A 341 -23.12 24.59 -4.25
N THR A 342 -22.51 23.56 -4.84
CA THR A 342 -22.86 22.15 -4.60
C THR A 342 -22.69 21.79 -3.12
N PHE A 343 -21.55 22.15 -2.51
CA PHE A 343 -21.32 21.88 -1.08
C PHE A 343 -22.27 22.65 -0.16
N ARG A 344 -22.61 23.91 -0.49
CA ARG A 344 -23.61 24.64 0.29
C ARG A 344 -24.99 23.97 0.24
N ARG A 345 -25.40 23.45 -0.94
CA ARG A 345 -26.63 22.64 -1.04
C ARG A 345 -26.54 21.36 -0.20
N CYS A 346 -25.39 20.68 -0.22
CA CYS A 346 -25.17 19.48 0.59
C CYS A 346 -25.31 19.77 2.09
N MET A 347 -24.71 20.85 2.58
CA MET A 347 -24.83 21.24 3.98
C MET A 347 -26.26 21.58 4.38
N LYS A 348 -27.07 22.10 3.44
CA LYS A 348 -28.46 22.40 3.69
C LYS A 348 -29.33 21.15 3.71
N ASN A 349 -29.14 20.25 2.75
CA ASN A 349 -29.99 19.07 2.56
C ASN A 349 -29.54 17.86 3.36
N PHE A 350 -28.26 17.78 3.74
CA PHE A 350 -27.64 16.64 4.43
C PHE A 350 -26.84 17.16 5.64
N ASP A 351 -27.49 17.97 6.46
CA ASP A 351 -26.86 18.72 7.55
C ASP A 351 -26.29 17.85 8.69
N LYS A 352 -26.66 16.57 8.71
CA LYS A 352 -26.21 15.62 9.74
C LYS A 352 -25.15 14.63 9.25
N VAL A 353 -24.61 14.82 8.03
CA VAL A 353 -23.60 13.91 7.45
C VAL A 353 -22.22 14.53 7.59
N PRO A 354 -21.34 13.99 8.45
CA PRO A 354 -20.03 14.57 8.71
C PRO A 354 -19.13 14.64 7.46
N ASP A 355 -19.31 13.70 6.52
CA ASP A 355 -18.52 13.67 5.29
C ASP A 355 -18.66 14.98 4.48
N VAL A 356 -19.84 15.56 4.46
CA VAL A 356 -20.11 16.83 3.74
C VAL A 356 -19.15 17.92 4.26
N TYR A 357 -19.05 18.03 5.59
CA TYR A 357 -18.22 19.06 6.23
C TYR A 357 -16.73 18.76 6.04
N ASN A 358 -16.35 17.49 6.13
CA ASN A 358 -14.95 17.10 5.93
C ASN A 358 -14.50 17.42 4.49
N TYR A 359 -15.23 16.98 3.47
CA TYR A 359 -14.86 17.22 2.07
C TYR A 359 -14.87 18.73 1.74
N TYR A 360 -15.85 19.46 2.24
CA TYR A 360 -15.89 20.90 2.04
C TYR A 360 -14.70 21.58 2.70
N GLY A 361 -14.34 21.13 3.93
CA GLY A 361 -13.15 21.60 4.63
C GLY A 361 -11.87 21.37 3.83
N GLU A 362 -11.74 20.21 3.20
CA GLU A 362 -10.58 19.91 2.34
C GLU A 362 -10.45 20.90 1.17
N LEU A 363 -11.56 21.23 0.52
CA LEU A 363 -11.54 22.20 -0.58
C LEU A 363 -11.25 23.62 -0.10
N LEU A 364 -11.72 23.99 1.09
CA LEU A 364 -11.37 25.28 1.72
C LEU A 364 -9.88 25.33 2.07
N LEU A 365 -9.35 24.23 2.58
CA LEU A 365 -7.92 24.11 2.91
C LEU A 365 -7.06 24.28 1.66
N ASP A 366 -7.43 23.63 0.57
CA ASP A 366 -6.74 23.77 -0.72
C ASP A 366 -6.73 25.21 -1.22
N GLN A 367 -7.79 25.98 -0.92
CA GLN A 367 -7.88 27.39 -1.22
C GLN A 367 -7.18 28.29 -0.18
N GLN A 368 -6.50 27.71 0.79
CA GLN A 368 -5.81 28.37 1.89
C GLN A 368 -6.76 29.20 2.79
N LYS A 369 -8.04 28.84 2.81
CA LYS A 369 -9.05 29.42 3.70
C LYS A 369 -9.03 28.65 5.04
N TYR A 370 -7.91 28.77 5.72
CA TYR A 370 -7.56 27.91 6.87
C TYR A 370 -8.59 27.96 8.01
N GLN A 371 -9.05 29.15 8.38
CA GLN A 371 -10.01 29.30 9.49
C GLN A 371 -11.33 28.62 9.16
N GLU A 372 -11.86 28.88 7.97
CA GLU A 372 -13.13 28.27 7.51
C GLU A 372 -12.99 26.73 7.41
N ALA A 373 -11.83 26.24 6.91
CA ALA A 373 -11.57 24.81 6.80
C ALA A 373 -11.58 24.15 8.19
N ILE A 374 -10.90 24.76 9.18
CA ILE A 374 -10.83 24.25 10.56
C ILE A 374 -12.24 24.19 11.17
N GLU A 375 -13.08 25.20 10.95
CA GLU A 375 -14.47 25.20 11.44
C GLU A 375 -15.27 24.02 10.87
N LYS A 376 -15.08 23.71 9.60
CA LYS A 376 -15.77 22.57 8.95
C LYS A 376 -15.25 21.23 9.48
N PHE A 377 -13.94 21.08 9.62
CA PHE A 377 -13.36 19.86 10.21
C PHE A 377 -13.83 19.67 11.66
N GLU A 378 -13.91 20.76 12.44
CA GLU A 378 -14.39 20.70 13.83
C GLU A 378 -15.85 20.24 13.89
N THR A 379 -16.70 20.76 13.00
CA THR A 379 -18.10 20.33 12.88
C THR A 379 -18.15 18.82 12.58
N ALA A 380 -17.36 18.34 11.63
CA ALA A 380 -17.31 16.91 11.28
C ALA A 380 -16.85 16.05 12.47
N VAL A 381 -15.82 16.49 13.20
CA VAL A 381 -15.32 15.80 14.41
C VAL A 381 -16.42 15.67 15.46
N GLN A 382 -17.13 16.77 15.74
CA GLN A 382 -18.21 16.80 16.74
C GLN A 382 -19.35 15.82 16.36
N MET A 383 -19.70 15.76 15.07
CA MET A 383 -20.70 14.82 14.58
C MET A 383 -20.27 13.38 14.74
N GLU A 384 -19.02 13.07 14.37
CA GLU A 384 -18.45 11.73 14.50
C GLU A 384 -18.44 11.27 15.97
N GLN A 385 -18.12 12.16 16.90
CA GLN A 385 -18.08 11.86 18.32
C GLN A 385 -19.46 11.55 18.90
N LYS A 386 -20.51 12.20 18.39
CA LYS A 386 -21.89 12.02 18.87
C LYS A 386 -22.57 10.79 18.31
N GLU A 387 -22.29 10.42 17.08
CA GLU A 387 -23.12 9.45 16.34
C GLU A 387 -22.55 8.05 16.23
N ARG A 388 -21.25 7.84 16.49
CA ARG A 388 -20.66 6.52 16.29
C ARG A 388 -20.35 5.78 17.58
N VAL A 389 -21.11 4.70 17.79
CA VAL A 389 -20.93 3.76 18.90
C VAL A 389 -19.72 2.84 18.63
N THR A 390 -19.29 2.67 17.38
CA THR A 390 -18.33 1.64 16.97
C THR A 390 -17.07 2.17 16.25
N GLY A 391 -16.62 3.34 16.65
CA GLY A 391 -15.38 3.88 16.10
C GLY A 391 -15.59 5.11 15.22
N MET A 392 -14.91 6.16 15.58
CA MET A 392 -14.97 7.45 14.91
C MET A 392 -14.15 7.44 13.61
N ASN A 393 -14.66 8.05 12.56
CA ASN A 393 -13.82 8.38 11.40
C ASN A 393 -12.83 9.47 11.83
N VAL A 394 -11.55 9.14 11.82
CA VAL A 394 -10.50 10.05 12.32
C VAL A 394 -9.98 11.02 11.26
N LEU A 395 -10.44 10.89 10.01
CA LEU A 395 -9.96 11.74 8.92
C LEU A 395 -10.17 13.25 9.20
N PRO A 396 -11.31 13.70 9.71
CA PRO A 396 -11.48 15.12 10.06
C PRO A 396 -10.48 15.63 11.11
N LEU A 397 -10.06 14.77 12.07
CA LEU A 397 -9.02 15.14 13.05
C LEU A 397 -7.68 15.38 12.36
N ILE A 398 -7.31 14.46 11.44
CA ILE A 398 -6.06 14.54 10.70
C ILE A 398 -6.07 15.78 9.79
N ASN A 399 -7.18 16.05 9.12
CA ASN A 399 -7.33 17.21 8.26
C ASN A 399 -7.25 18.52 9.06
N LYS A 400 -7.82 18.55 10.27
CA LYS A 400 -7.71 19.70 11.18
C LYS A 400 -6.25 19.91 11.60
N ALA A 401 -5.52 18.83 11.93
CA ALA A 401 -4.11 18.90 12.28
C ALA A 401 -3.29 19.50 11.13
N LEU A 402 -3.54 19.04 9.91
CA LEU A 402 -2.87 19.53 8.71
C LEU A 402 -3.13 21.04 8.51
N ALA A 403 -4.39 21.46 8.68
CA ALA A 403 -4.78 22.88 8.54
C ALA A 403 -4.06 23.77 9.57
N LEU A 404 -3.98 23.36 10.83
CA LEU A 404 -3.27 24.09 11.89
C LEU A 404 -1.78 24.17 11.59
N PHE A 405 -1.19 23.09 11.13
CA PHE A 405 0.23 23.05 10.75
C PHE A 405 0.50 24.02 9.58
N GLN A 406 -0.30 23.97 8.53
CA GLN A 406 -0.09 24.81 7.33
C GLN A 406 -0.33 26.29 7.62
N TRP A 407 -1.32 26.60 8.48
CA TRP A 407 -1.72 27.99 8.76
C TRP A 407 -0.79 28.68 9.77
N LYS A 408 -0.55 28.00 10.92
CA LYS A 408 0.12 28.63 12.07
C LYS A 408 1.44 28.00 12.43
N GLN A 409 1.89 26.95 11.74
CA GLN A 409 3.04 26.15 12.11
C GLN A 409 2.88 25.60 13.55
N ASP A 410 1.63 25.35 13.95
CA ASP A 410 1.30 24.87 15.30
C ASP A 410 1.54 23.37 15.40
N PHE A 411 2.82 23.00 15.56
CA PHE A 411 3.26 21.61 15.67
C PHE A 411 2.63 20.90 16.87
N LYS A 412 2.50 21.60 17.99
CA LYS A 412 1.97 21.02 19.23
C LYS A 412 0.52 20.60 19.07
N SER A 413 -0.35 21.51 18.65
CA SER A 413 -1.77 21.18 18.43
C SER A 413 -1.95 20.14 17.35
N ALA A 414 -1.16 20.20 16.26
CA ALA A 414 -1.23 19.21 15.18
C ALA A 414 -0.84 17.81 15.71
N GLN A 415 0.22 17.72 16.52
CA GLN A 415 0.66 16.46 17.12
C GLN A 415 -0.42 15.88 18.05
N GLU A 416 -1.00 16.70 18.91
CA GLU A 416 -2.05 16.29 19.86
C GLU A 416 -3.27 15.69 19.11
N LEU A 417 -3.66 16.29 17.99
CA LEU A 417 -4.77 15.80 17.17
C LEU A 417 -4.41 14.47 16.49
N CYS A 418 -3.19 14.31 16.00
CA CYS A 418 -2.74 13.04 15.41
C CYS A 418 -2.68 11.92 16.46
N GLU A 419 -2.20 12.22 17.67
CA GLU A 419 -2.18 11.26 18.78
C GLU A 419 -3.60 10.84 19.18
N LYS A 420 -4.54 11.80 19.23
CA LYS A 420 -5.95 11.53 19.49
C LYS A 420 -6.55 10.62 18.42
N ALA A 421 -6.20 10.85 17.14
CA ALA A 421 -6.65 10.01 16.03
C ALA A 421 -6.12 8.56 16.16
N LEU A 422 -4.86 8.39 16.56
CA LEU A 422 -4.27 7.07 16.80
C LEU A 422 -4.98 6.33 17.93
N ILE A 423 -5.23 7.00 19.04
CA ILE A 423 -5.92 6.40 20.19
C ILE A 423 -7.34 5.97 19.80
N SER A 424 -8.06 6.83 19.09
CA SER A 424 -9.44 6.56 18.66
C SER A 424 -9.53 5.37 17.68
N LYS A 425 -8.45 5.08 16.95
CA LYS A 425 -8.40 3.96 16.00
C LYS A 425 -8.19 2.61 16.71
N PHE A 426 -7.50 2.61 17.86
CA PHE A 426 -7.12 1.37 18.56
C PHE A 426 -8.08 0.96 19.69
N HIS A 427 -9.05 1.82 20.03
CA HIS A 427 -10.09 1.48 20.99
C HIS A 427 -11.40 1.21 20.23
N PRO A 428 -11.92 -0.03 20.25
CA PRO A 428 -13.17 -0.39 19.59
C PRO A 428 -14.39 0.25 20.28
#